data_aaf1cc1f146bd7bd1d18086220368d4a
#
_entry.id   aaf1cc1f146bd7bd1d18086220368d4a
#
_cell.length_a   1.000
_cell.length_b   1.000
_cell.length_c   1.000
_cell.angle_alpha   90.00
_cell.angle_beta   90.00
_cell.angle_gamma   90.00
#
_symmetry.space_group_name_H-M   'P 1'
#
loop_
_entity.id
_entity.type
_entity.pdbx_description
1 polymer ?
#
loop_
_entity_poly.entity_id
_entity_poly.type
_entity_poly.pdbx_seq_one_letter_code
_entity_poly.pdbx_strand_id
1 'polypeptide(L)'
;KRESPIGKAVSLFVTCMVDMLHPETGISVVKVLEYLDIDVDFPANQTCCGQPAYNGGYHDEAKDVAVEFLKVFRDAEVIVIPSGSCATMVRVDYPKLFADDPEYRAEAERISSITWEFSEFLVDGLGVENLDGILPEKQSFAFHDSCHGLRMMGIKAAPRKLVGNIEDAEILPLDSAEECCGFGGLFSVKLPNVSAAITE
;
A
#
# COMPACT_ATOMS: atom_id res chain seq x y z
N LYS A 1 -4.12 -18.86 2.25
CA LYS A 1 -5.12 -18.11 1.47
C LYS A 1 -5.75 -17.11 2.42
N ARG A 2 -5.77 -15.82 2.08
CA ARG A 2 -6.41 -14.79 2.90
C ARG A 2 -7.92 -15.01 2.95
N GLU A 3 -8.53 -14.60 4.05
CA GLU A 3 -9.99 -14.56 4.16
C GLU A 3 -10.58 -13.49 3.24
N SER A 4 -11.81 -13.70 2.78
CA SER A 4 -12.52 -12.69 2.00
C SER A 4 -12.76 -11.45 2.84
N PRO A 5 -12.49 -10.24 2.31
CA PRO A 5 -12.76 -9.00 3.01
C PRO A 5 -14.22 -8.53 2.87
N ILE A 6 -15.06 -9.24 2.11
CA ILE A 6 -16.45 -8.86 1.83
C ILE A 6 -17.27 -8.83 3.12
N GLY A 7 -17.96 -7.71 3.35
CA GLY A 7 -18.84 -7.49 4.50
C GLY A 7 -18.12 -7.18 5.81
N LYS A 8 -16.81 -6.93 5.77
CA LYS A 8 -16.02 -6.52 6.93
C LYS A 8 -15.79 -5.02 6.92
N ALA A 9 -15.69 -4.42 8.11
CA ALA A 9 -15.29 -3.03 8.26
C ALA A 9 -13.82 -2.85 7.86
N VAL A 10 -13.52 -1.75 7.17
CA VAL A 10 -12.19 -1.42 6.70
C VAL A 10 -11.54 -0.39 7.62
N SER A 11 -10.42 -0.72 8.22
CA SER A 11 -9.53 0.26 8.86
C SER A 11 -8.52 0.77 7.84
N LEU A 12 -8.56 2.08 7.55
CA LEU A 12 -7.69 2.70 6.57
C LEU A 12 -6.36 3.13 7.20
N PHE A 13 -5.25 2.63 6.68
CA PHE A 13 -3.92 3.15 6.98
C PHE A 13 -3.45 4.07 5.85
N VAL A 14 -3.55 5.39 6.07
CA VAL A 14 -3.29 6.41 5.04
C VAL A 14 -1.82 6.48 4.63
N THR A 15 -0.90 6.14 5.48
CA THR A 15 0.56 6.27 5.32
C THR A 15 1.11 7.68 5.50
N CYS A 16 2.32 7.79 6.06
CA CYS A 16 2.92 9.09 6.35
C CYS A 16 3.17 9.96 5.11
N MET A 17 3.52 9.35 3.97
CA MET A 17 3.77 10.09 2.72
C MET A 17 2.47 10.64 2.12
N VAL A 18 1.39 9.87 2.16
CA VAL A 18 0.08 10.33 1.70
C VAL A 18 -0.42 11.45 2.60
N ASP A 19 -0.39 11.26 3.91
CA ASP A 19 -0.87 12.26 4.88
C ASP A 19 -0.11 13.59 4.76
N MET A 20 1.21 13.54 4.63
CA MET A 20 2.05 14.75 4.63
C MET A 20 2.11 15.46 3.28
N LEU A 21 2.09 14.74 2.15
CA LEU A 21 2.38 15.30 0.83
C LEU A 21 1.19 15.24 -0.13
N HIS A 22 0.27 14.29 0.04
CA HIS A 22 -0.83 14.04 -0.87
C HIS A 22 -2.12 13.69 -0.13
N PRO A 23 -2.60 14.52 0.82
CA PRO A 23 -3.78 14.21 1.64
C PRO A 23 -5.04 13.98 0.82
N GLU A 24 -5.14 14.61 -0.36
CA GLU A 24 -6.21 14.39 -1.33
C GLU A 24 -6.31 12.94 -1.81
N THR A 25 -5.20 12.20 -1.84
CA THR A 25 -5.19 10.78 -2.18
C THR A 25 -5.91 9.96 -1.09
N GLY A 26 -5.63 10.23 0.18
CA GLY A 26 -6.33 9.58 1.29
C GLY A 26 -7.84 9.85 1.27
N ILE A 27 -8.23 11.11 1.03
CA ILE A 27 -9.63 11.51 0.88
C ILE A 27 -10.29 10.78 -0.30
N SER A 28 -9.58 10.63 -1.42
CA SER A 28 -10.10 9.92 -2.60
C SER A 28 -10.30 8.43 -2.34
N VAL A 29 -9.40 7.80 -1.58
CA VAL A 29 -9.55 6.40 -1.15
C VAL A 29 -10.82 6.22 -0.30
N VAL A 30 -11.05 7.11 0.67
CA VAL A 30 -12.28 7.08 1.49
C VAL A 30 -13.51 7.20 0.60
N LYS A 31 -13.54 8.18 -0.32
CA LYS A 31 -14.67 8.37 -1.25
C LYS A 31 -14.96 7.14 -2.11
N VAL A 32 -13.93 6.43 -2.58
CA VAL A 32 -14.11 5.19 -3.35
C VAL A 32 -14.68 4.09 -2.48
N LEU A 33 -14.21 3.95 -1.25
CA LEU A 33 -14.74 2.94 -0.32
C LEU A 33 -16.20 3.24 0.06
N GLU A 34 -16.53 4.49 0.37
CA GLU A 34 -17.90 4.94 0.64
C GLU A 34 -18.84 4.76 -0.58
N TYR A 35 -18.35 5.01 -1.80
CA TYR A 35 -19.11 4.76 -3.04
C TYR A 35 -19.48 3.28 -3.20
N LEU A 36 -18.68 2.38 -2.64
CA LEU A 36 -18.91 0.94 -2.60
C LEU A 36 -19.69 0.46 -1.36
N ASP A 37 -20.30 1.38 -0.61
CA ASP A 37 -21.02 1.11 0.64
C ASP A 37 -20.16 0.37 1.69
N ILE A 38 -18.86 0.70 1.76
CA ILE A 38 -17.93 0.13 2.73
C ILE A 38 -17.74 1.10 3.89
N ASP A 39 -18.00 0.63 5.10
CA ASP A 39 -17.70 1.37 6.32
C ASP A 39 -16.19 1.50 6.51
N VAL A 40 -15.72 2.74 6.65
CA VAL A 40 -14.30 3.07 6.83
C VAL A 40 -14.06 3.58 8.24
N ASP A 41 -13.26 2.86 9.00
CA ASP A 41 -12.66 3.33 10.23
C ASP A 41 -11.29 3.96 9.96
N PHE A 42 -11.03 5.08 10.61
CA PHE A 42 -9.77 5.81 10.51
C PHE A 42 -9.15 5.98 11.89
N PRO A 43 -8.32 5.04 12.37
CA PRO A 43 -7.65 5.16 13.66
C PRO A 43 -6.76 6.40 13.71
N ALA A 44 -7.07 7.35 14.59
CA ALA A 44 -6.42 8.67 14.64
C ALA A 44 -4.94 8.63 15.10
N ASN A 45 -4.53 7.55 15.79
CA ASN A 45 -3.18 7.44 16.36
C ASN A 45 -2.20 6.72 15.42
N GLN A 46 -2.45 6.76 14.12
CA GLN A 46 -1.57 6.14 13.13
C GLN A 46 -0.19 6.78 13.13
N THR A 47 0.83 5.93 12.89
CA THR A 47 2.22 6.35 12.75
C THR A 47 2.78 5.89 11.39
N CYS A 48 4.09 5.93 11.21
CA CYS A 48 4.75 5.33 10.04
C CYS A 48 4.65 3.79 10.10
N CYS A 49 4.73 3.11 8.93
CA CYS A 49 4.85 1.65 8.89
C CYS A 49 6.23 1.11 9.31
N GLY A 50 7.22 1.98 9.51
CA GLY A 50 8.59 1.57 9.88
C GLY A 50 9.49 1.17 8.71
N GLN A 51 9.00 1.14 7.46
CA GLN A 51 9.78 0.68 6.31
C GLN A 51 11.12 1.43 6.11
N PRO A 52 11.23 2.77 6.25
CA PRO A 52 12.51 3.44 6.08
C PRO A 52 13.58 2.97 7.09
N ALA A 53 13.20 2.73 8.33
CA ALA A 53 14.10 2.19 9.34
C ALA A 53 14.49 0.75 8.99
N TYR A 54 13.53 -0.10 8.66
CA TYR A 54 13.74 -1.49 8.26
C TYR A 54 14.71 -1.60 7.07
N ASN A 55 14.46 -0.87 5.99
CA ASN A 55 15.33 -0.86 4.81
C ASN A 55 16.70 -0.23 5.08
N GLY A 56 16.80 0.61 6.10
CA GLY A 56 18.06 1.19 6.57
C GLY A 56 18.92 0.25 7.42
N GLY A 57 18.38 -0.93 7.79
CA GLY A 57 19.01 -1.87 8.71
C GLY A 57 18.81 -1.55 10.20
N TYR A 58 17.96 -0.56 10.51
CA TYR A 58 17.60 -0.17 11.87
C TYR A 58 16.39 -0.99 12.32
N HIS A 59 16.62 -2.30 12.56
CA HIS A 59 15.53 -3.25 12.80
C HIS A 59 14.87 -3.05 14.16
N ASP A 60 15.63 -2.64 15.18
CA ASP A 60 15.09 -2.39 16.52
C ASP A 60 14.15 -1.19 16.49
N GLU A 61 14.55 -0.08 15.86
CA GLU A 61 13.71 1.11 15.68
C GLU A 61 12.49 0.83 14.79
N ALA A 62 12.66 -0.01 13.76
CA ALA A 62 11.55 -0.45 12.92
C ALA A 62 10.54 -1.28 13.73
N LYS A 63 11.04 -2.11 14.66
CA LYS A 63 10.22 -2.92 15.54
C LYS A 63 9.43 -2.08 16.53
N ASP A 64 10.02 -1.05 17.13
CA ASP A 64 9.33 -0.13 18.01
C ASP A 64 8.14 0.56 17.30
N VAL A 65 8.37 1.06 16.10
CA VAL A 65 7.31 1.66 15.28
C VAL A 65 6.24 0.63 14.90
N ALA A 66 6.64 -0.59 14.54
CA ALA A 66 5.71 -1.65 14.17
C ALA A 66 4.84 -2.10 15.36
N VAL A 67 5.37 -2.12 16.59
CA VAL A 67 4.58 -2.39 17.81
C VAL A 67 3.46 -1.39 17.97
N GLU A 68 3.70 -0.10 17.75
CA GLU A 68 2.65 0.92 17.80
C GLU A 68 1.60 0.70 16.71
N PHE A 69 2.01 0.32 15.49
CA PHE A 69 1.09 -0.06 14.44
C PHE A 69 0.20 -1.25 14.84
N LEU A 70 0.79 -2.32 15.40
CA LEU A 70 0.05 -3.49 15.87
C LEU A 70 -0.99 -3.11 16.95
N LYS A 71 -0.65 -2.19 17.86
CA LYS A 71 -1.58 -1.72 18.89
C LYS A 71 -2.75 -0.93 18.30
N VAL A 72 -2.47 -0.04 17.34
CA VAL A 72 -3.48 0.82 16.70
C VAL A 72 -4.49 -0.02 15.92
N PHE A 73 -4.02 -1.06 15.21
CA PHE A 73 -4.85 -1.90 14.35
C PHE A 73 -5.24 -3.25 15.00
N ARG A 74 -5.12 -3.35 16.32
CA ARG A 74 -5.43 -4.60 17.06
C ARG A 74 -6.83 -5.13 16.78
N ASP A 75 -7.82 -4.27 16.73
CA ASP A 75 -9.23 -4.66 16.57
C ASP A 75 -9.70 -4.59 15.11
N ALA A 76 -8.79 -4.31 14.17
CA ALA A 76 -9.11 -4.24 12.75
C ALA A 76 -9.50 -5.62 12.19
N GLU A 77 -10.57 -5.66 11.40
CA GLU A 77 -11.00 -6.84 10.64
C GLU A 77 -10.32 -6.91 9.26
N VAL A 78 -10.13 -5.76 8.62
CA VAL A 78 -9.45 -5.58 7.34
C VAL A 78 -8.68 -4.27 7.39
N ILE A 79 -7.43 -4.29 6.94
CA ILE A 79 -6.61 -3.09 6.80
C ILE A 79 -6.36 -2.83 5.32
N VAL A 80 -6.70 -1.62 4.87
CA VAL A 80 -6.44 -1.19 3.49
C VAL A 80 -5.36 -0.10 3.50
N ILE A 81 -4.38 -0.25 2.63
CA ILE A 81 -3.20 0.62 2.53
C ILE A 81 -3.03 1.11 1.09
N PRO A 82 -3.19 2.39 0.77
CA PRO A 82 -2.98 2.94 -0.57
C PRO A 82 -1.49 3.16 -0.88
N SER A 83 -0.67 2.15 -0.65
CA SER A 83 0.78 2.21 -0.87
C SER A 83 1.36 0.80 -0.94
N GLY A 84 1.94 0.43 -2.09
CA GLY A 84 2.58 -0.87 -2.28
C GLY A 84 3.75 -1.12 -1.33
N SER A 85 4.53 -0.08 -0.99
CA SER A 85 5.67 -0.22 -0.09
C SER A 85 5.26 -0.42 1.37
N CYS A 86 4.32 0.38 1.86
CA CYS A 86 3.82 0.23 3.23
C CYS A 86 3.01 -1.07 3.41
N ALA A 87 2.20 -1.44 2.41
CA ALA A 87 1.49 -2.71 2.43
C ALA A 87 2.47 -3.90 2.46
N THR A 88 3.57 -3.83 1.72
CA THR A 88 4.63 -4.84 1.78
C THR A 88 5.27 -4.91 3.16
N MET A 89 5.61 -3.77 3.76
CA MET A 89 6.20 -3.74 5.10
C MET A 89 5.32 -4.46 6.12
N VAL A 90 4.03 -4.11 6.15
CA VAL A 90 3.08 -4.72 7.11
C VAL A 90 2.84 -6.20 6.79
N ARG A 91 2.67 -6.53 5.52
CA ARG A 91 2.24 -7.86 5.11
C ARG A 91 3.36 -8.88 5.02
N VAL A 92 4.55 -8.45 4.59
CA VAL A 92 5.67 -9.36 4.29
C VAL A 92 6.78 -9.24 5.32
N ASP A 93 7.08 -8.04 5.79
CA ASP A 93 8.24 -7.81 6.62
C ASP A 93 7.95 -7.83 8.13
N TYR A 94 6.74 -7.44 8.58
CA TYR A 94 6.35 -7.60 9.99
C TYR A 94 6.44 -9.05 10.48
N PRO A 95 5.92 -10.07 9.78
CA PRO A 95 6.10 -11.46 10.21
C PRO A 95 7.57 -11.88 10.37
N LYS A 96 8.47 -11.32 9.55
CA LYS A 96 9.92 -11.59 9.66
C LYS A 96 10.52 -10.82 10.84
N LEU A 97 10.15 -9.56 11.00
CA LEU A 97 10.64 -8.68 12.07
C LEU A 97 10.30 -9.20 13.46
N PHE A 98 9.16 -9.88 13.59
CA PHE A 98 8.66 -10.46 14.85
C PHE A 98 8.82 -11.99 14.91
N ALA A 99 9.58 -12.63 14.00
CA ALA A 99 9.66 -14.09 13.93
C ALA A 99 10.11 -14.75 15.24
N ASP A 100 11.05 -14.12 15.95
CA ASP A 100 11.60 -14.58 17.21
C ASP A 100 11.01 -13.88 18.44
N ASP A 101 9.91 -13.13 18.26
CA ASP A 101 9.26 -12.37 19.33
C ASP A 101 8.00 -13.09 19.83
N PRO A 102 8.06 -13.70 21.05
CA PRO A 102 6.93 -14.47 21.57
C PRO A 102 5.72 -13.61 21.91
N GLU A 103 5.89 -12.30 22.12
CA GLU A 103 4.81 -11.37 22.48
C GLU A 103 4.04 -10.89 21.26
N TYR A 104 4.73 -10.50 20.18
CA TYR A 104 4.10 -9.84 19.02
C TYR A 104 3.98 -10.69 17.77
N ARG A 105 4.62 -11.86 17.71
CA ARG A 105 4.62 -12.71 16.51
C ARG A 105 3.22 -13.04 16.03
N ALA A 106 2.35 -13.54 16.91
CA ALA A 106 1.01 -13.95 16.54
C ALA A 106 0.18 -12.78 16.02
N GLU A 107 0.33 -11.60 16.61
CA GLU A 107 -0.36 -10.39 16.18
C GLU A 107 0.17 -9.87 14.86
N ALA A 108 1.49 -9.89 14.64
CA ALA A 108 2.09 -9.53 13.36
C ALA A 108 1.62 -10.46 12.22
N GLU A 109 1.53 -11.76 12.46
CA GLU A 109 0.99 -12.74 11.52
C GLU A 109 -0.51 -12.46 11.23
N ARG A 110 -1.32 -12.15 12.24
CA ARG A 110 -2.73 -11.79 12.09
C ARG A 110 -2.88 -10.52 11.25
N ILE A 111 -2.20 -9.44 11.62
CA ILE A 111 -2.24 -8.15 10.91
C ILE A 111 -1.78 -8.32 9.46
N SER A 112 -0.73 -9.10 9.21
CA SER A 112 -0.29 -9.45 7.87
C SER A 112 -1.40 -10.10 7.04
N SER A 113 -2.15 -11.02 7.64
CA SER A 113 -3.20 -11.78 6.94
C SER A 113 -4.42 -10.97 6.52
N ILE A 114 -4.72 -9.89 7.26
CA ILE A 114 -5.87 -9.00 7.00
C ILE A 114 -5.50 -7.73 6.23
N THR A 115 -4.22 -7.54 5.91
CA THR A 115 -3.72 -6.34 5.21
C THR A 115 -3.82 -6.50 3.70
N TRP A 116 -4.33 -5.48 3.03
CA TRP A 116 -4.49 -5.37 1.59
C TRP A 116 -3.89 -4.07 1.06
N GLU A 117 -3.27 -4.12 -0.10
CA GLU A 117 -3.00 -2.92 -0.89
C GLU A 117 -4.32 -2.50 -1.56
N PHE A 118 -4.53 -1.21 -1.73
CA PHE A 118 -5.83 -0.65 -2.15
C PHE A 118 -6.35 -1.20 -3.48
N SER A 119 -5.52 -1.25 -4.53
CA SER A 119 -5.95 -1.78 -5.82
C SER A 119 -6.22 -3.29 -5.79
N GLU A 120 -5.38 -4.03 -5.05
CA GLU A 120 -5.59 -5.46 -4.79
C GLU A 120 -6.87 -5.70 -3.99
N PHE A 121 -7.17 -4.85 -2.99
CA PHE A 121 -8.39 -4.94 -2.22
C PHE A 121 -9.63 -4.84 -3.10
N LEU A 122 -9.67 -3.85 -3.98
CA LEU A 122 -10.81 -3.64 -4.88
C LEU A 122 -10.97 -4.82 -5.84
N VAL A 123 -9.90 -5.17 -6.56
CA VAL A 123 -9.99 -6.16 -7.65
C VAL A 123 -10.02 -7.59 -7.13
N ASP A 124 -9.02 -7.98 -6.33
CA ASP A 124 -8.86 -9.37 -5.90
C ASP A 124 -9.66 -9.68 -4.62
N GLY A 125 -9.89 -8.68 -3.78
CA GLY A 125 -10.66 -8.80 -2.54
C GLY A 125 -12.16 -8.74 -2.77
N LEU A 126 -12.63 -7.71 -3.47
CA LEU A 126 -14.06 -7.42 -3.67
C LEU A 126 -14.57 -7.86 -5.05
N GLY A 127 -13.70 -8.09 -6.04
CA GLY A 127 -14.10 -8.38 -7.43
C GLY A 127 -14.55 -7.12 -8.19
N VAL A 128 -14.20 -5.93 -7.71
CA VAL A 128 -14.55 -4.65 -8.34
C VAL A 128 -13.44 -4.25 -9.31
N GLU A 129 -13.74 -4.23 -10.60
CA GLU A 129 -12.82 -3.84 -11.66
C GLU A 129 -13.20 -2.48 -12.31
N ASN A 130 -14.45 -2.05 -12.15
CA ASN A 130 -14.97 -0.79 -12.69
C ASN A 130 -15.64 0.01 -11.55
N LEU A 131 -15.37 1.30 -11.49
CA LEU A 131 -15.91 2.26 -10.53
C LEU A 131 -16.79 3.32 -11.20
N ASP A 132 -17.19 3.09 -12.48
CA ASP A 132 -17.97 4.01 -13.30
C ASP A 132 -17.37 5.43 -13.38
N GLY A 133 -16.04 5.48 -13.29
CA GLY A 133 -15.28 6.72 -13.37
C GLY A 133 -15.24 7.26 -14.79
N ILE A 134 -15.40 8.60 -14.92
CA ILE A 134 -15.36 9.31 -16.20
C ILE A 134 -14.39 10.48 -16.07
N LEU A 135 -13.45 10.60 -17.01
CA LEU A 135 -12.59 11.78 -17.08
C LEU A 135 -13.28 12.90 -17.85
N PRO A 136 -13.03 14.17 -17.50
CA PRO A 136 -13.63 15.31 -18.20
C PRO A 136 -13.18 15.46 -19.66
N GLU A 137 -12.04 14.84 -19.99
CA GLU A 137 -11.45 14.76 -21.34
C GLU A 137 -10.55 13.54 -21.44
N LYS A 138 -10.28 13.08 -22.66
CA LYS A 138 -9.39 11.92 -22.90
C LYS A 138 -7.99 12.19 -22.34
N GLN A 139 -7.52 11.31 -21.48
CA GLN A 139 -6.19 11.37 -20.88
C GLN A 139 -5.44 10.05 -21.06
N SER A 140 -4.14 10.16 -21.31
CA SER A 140 -3.25 9.00 -21.42
C SER A 140 -2.40 8.85 -20.16
N PHE A 141 -2.28 7.61 -19.69
CA PHE A 141 -1.52 7.24 -18.49
C PHE A 141 -0.42 6.24 -18.85
N ALA A 142 0.78 6.44 -18.32
CA ALA A 142 1.81 5.41 -18.29
C ALA A 142 1.92 4.90 -16.84
N PHE A 143 1.96 3.58 -16.65
CA PHE A 143 1.98 2.98 -15.34
C PHE A 143 3.34 2.33 -15.05
N HIS A 144 4.06 2.88 -14.08
CA HIS A 144 5.31 2.32 -13.56
C HIS A 144 5.02 1.47 -12.31
N ASP A 145 5.48 0.23 -12.32
CA ASP A 145 5.19 -0.72 -11.25
C ASP A 145 6.02 -0.42 -9.99
N SER A 146 5.35 -0.34 -8.86
CA SER A 146 6.03 -0.25 -7.55
C SER A 146 6.87 -1.50 -7.29
N CYS A 147 8.17 -1.32 -7.00
CA CYS A 147 9.09 -2.44 -6.77
C CYS A 147 8.57 -3.41 -5.69
N HIS A 148 8.11 -2.89 -4.55
CA HIS A 148 7.58 -3.71 -3.46
C HIS A 148 6.22 -4.33 -3.82
N GLY A 149 5.32 -3.56 -4.41
CA GLY A 149 4.01 -4.06 -4.85
C GLY A 149 4.16 -5.19 -5.86
N LEU A 150 4.97 -4.99 -6.90
CA LEU A 150 5.19 -5.98 -7.93
C LEU A 150 5.95 -7.22 -7.41
N ARG A 151 7.17 -7.01 -6.88
CA ARG A 151 8.11 -8.12 -6.60
C ARG A 151 7.79 -8.90 -5.35
N MET A 152 7.21 -8.24 -4.34
CA MET A 152 6.93 -8.88 -3.05
C MET A 152 5.49 -9.35 -2.92
N MET A 153 4.54 -8.69 -3.59
CA MET A 153 3.11 -8.99 -3.48
C MET A 153 2.45 -9.42 -4.81
N GLY A 154 3.14 -9.28 -5.95
CA GLY A 154 2.63 -9.67 -7.26
C GLY A 154 1.56 -8.72 -7.82
N ILE A 155 1.46 -7.51 -7.29
CA ILE A 155 0.44 -6.52 -7.70
C ILE A 155 0.90 -5.86 -8.99
N LYS A 156 0.22 -6.20 -10.09
CA LYS A 156 0.48 -5.66 -11.43
C LYS A 156 -0.81 -5.39 -12.19
N ALA A 157 -1.71 -6.37 -12.23
CA ALA A 157 -2.92 -6.30 -13.02
C ALA A 157 -3.99 -5.40 -12.41
N ALA A 158 -4.14 -5.43 -11.08
CA ALA A 158 -5.21 -4.74 -10.37
C ALA A 158 -5.26 -3.22 -10.65
N PRO A 159 -4.17 -2.43 -10.48
CA PRO A 159 -4.22 -1.00 -10.74
C PRO A 159 -4.49 -0.68 -12.22
N ARG A 160 -3.99 -1.51 -13.14
CA ARG A 160 -4.22 -1.33 -14.59
C ARG A 160 -5.67 -1.60 -14.98
N LYS A 161 -6.32 -2.60 -14.36
CA LYS A 161 -7.74 -2.87 -14.59
C LYS A 161 -8.60 -1.68 -14.13
N LEU A 162 -8.35 -1.16 -12.94
CA LEU A 162 -9.10 -0.02 -12.41
C LEU A 162 -8.95 1.22 -13.28
N VAL A 163 -7.73 1.59 -13.66
CA VAL A 163 -7.49 2.78 -14.52
C VAL A 163 -8.01 2.55 -15.93
N GLY A 164 -7.83 1.34 -16.50
CA GLY A 164 -8.26 1.02 -17.86
C GLY A 164 -9.78 0.92 -18.04
N ASN A 165 -10.54 0.83 -16.95
CA ASN A 165 -12.01 0.86 -16.96
C ASN A 165 -12.60 2.26 -16.68
N ILE A 166 -11.77 3.29 -16.55
CA ILE A 166 -12.24 4.68 -16.48
C ILE A 166 -12.54 5.16 -17.91
N GLU A 167 -13.74 5.71 -18.13
CA GLU A 167 -14.10 6.29 -19.44
C GLU A 167 -13.16 7.45 -19.78
N ASP A 168 -12.71 7.51 -21.03
CA ASP A 168 -11.69 8.45 -21.53
C ASP A 168 -10.28 8.30 -20.95
N ALA A 169 -9.98 7.23 -20.21
CA ALA A 169 -8.60 6.88 -19.83
C ALA A 169 -7.98 5.92 -20.86
N GLU A 170 -6.74 6.20 -21.26
CA GLU A 170 -5.94 5.33 -22.12
C GLU A 170 -4.63 4.96 -21.43
N ILE A 171 -4.36 3.66 -21.26
CA ILE A 171 -3.08 3.20 -20.72
C ILE A 171 -2.11 2.97 -21.86
N LEU A 172 -1.05 3.77 -21.89
CA LEU A 172 0.05 3.62 -22.85
C LEU A 172 1.11 2.64 -22.29
N PRO A 173 1.73 1.85 -23.17
CA PRO A 173 2.87 1.03 -22.77
C PRO A 173 4.01 1.93 -22.29
N LEU A 174 4.69 1.52 -21.24
CA LEU A 174 5.89 2.14 -20.72
C LEU A 174 7.03 1.14 -20.82
N ASP A 175 8.06 1.45 -21.63
CA ASP A 175 9.29 0.68 -21.64
C ASP A 175 9.91 0.75 -20.24
N SER A 176 10.49 -0.35 -19.78
CA SER A 176 11.11 -0.43 -18.46
C SER A 176 10.15 -0.20 -17.26
N ALA A 177 8.83 -0.43 -17.44
CA ALA A 177 7.81 -0.24 -16.40
C ALA A 177 8.11 -0.97 -15.07
N GLU A 178 8.91 -2.02 -15.11
CA GLU A 178 9.28 -2.86 -13.96
C GLU A 178 10.69 -2.57 -13.43
N GLU A 179 11.43 -1.66 -14.04
CA GLU A 179 12.77 -1.31 -13.59
C GLU A 179 12.75 -0.45 -12.32
N CYS A 180 13.90 -0.34 -11.68
CA CYS A 180 14.00 0.50 -10.49
C CYS A 180 13.91 1.98 -10.87
N CYS A 181 13.02 2.73 -10.22
CA CYS A 181 12.90 4.18 -10.43
C CYS A 181 13.99 5.00 -9.70
N GLY A 182 14.93 4.37 -9.01
CA GLY A 182 15.98 5.05 -8.25
C GLY A 182 15.54 5.65 -6.91
N PHE A 183 14.25 5.87 -6.67
CA PHE A 183 13.79 6.58 -5.47
C PHE A 183 14.04 5.77 -4.18
N GLY A 184 13.47 4.58 -4.04
CA GLY A 184 13.65 3.68 -2.89
C GLY A 184 13.45 4.31 -1.49
N GLY A 185 12.80 5.49 -1.38
CA GLY A 185 12.63 6.22 -0.13
C GLY A 185 13.98 6.60 0.49
N LEU A 186 14.38 5.93 1.57
CA LEU A 186 15.65 6.18 2.26
C LEU A 186 16.89 6.02 1.36
N PHE A 187 16.80 5.18 0.32
CA PHE A 187 17.90 4.95 -0.62
C PHE A 187 18.31 6.24 -1.35
N SER A 188 17.35 7.04 -1.82
CA SER A 188 17.63 8.31 -2.50
C SER A 188 18.30 9.34 -1.59
N VAL A 189 18.06 9.26 -0.27
CA VAL A 189 18.69 10.13 0.73
C VAL A 189 20.09 9.66 1.10
N LYS A 190 20.26 8.34 1.32
CA LYS A 190 21.56 7.77 1.73
C LYS A 190 22.56 7.66 0.57
N LEU A 191 22.10 7.43 -0.64
CA LEU A 191 22.90 7.19 -1.83
C LEU A 191 22.45 8.09 -3.01
N PRO A 192 22.43 9.42 -2.85
CA PRO A 192 21.83 10.32 -3.83
C PRO A 192 22.45 10.21 -5.22
N ASN A 193 23.77 10.04 -5.31
CA ASN A 193 24.46 9.91 -6.59
C ASN A 193 24.08 8.63 -7.34
N VAL A 194 23.87 7.52 -6.62
CA VAL A 194 23.43 6.26 -7.22
C VAL A 194 21.96 6.34 -7.62
N SER A 195 21.14 6.96 -6.77
CA SER A 195 19.73 7.22 -7.07
C SER A 195 19.57 8.03 -8.35
N ALA A 196 20.30 9.12 -8.48
CA ALA A 196 20.29 9.97 -9.69
C ALA A 196 20.72 9.18 -10.95
N ALA A 197 21.79 8.40 -10.86
CA ALA A 197 22.28 7.60 -11.99
C ALA A 197 21.32 6.47 -12.44
N ILE A 198 20.41 6.03 -11.56
CA ILE A 198 19.35 5.08 -11.93
C ILE A 198 18.17 5.80 -12.62
N THR A 199 17.95 7.07 -12.28
CA THR A 199 16.83 7.86 -12.80
C THR A 199 17.12 8.44 -14.19
N GLU A 200 18.41 8.62 -14.56
CA GLU A 200 18.87 9.07 -15.87
C GLU A 200 18.74 7.98 -16.93
#